data_44c653061c639c7241640becc5cc0ca3
#
_entry.id   44c653061c639c7241640becc5cc0ca3
#
_cell.length_a   1.000
_cell.length_b   1.000
_cell.length_c   1.000
_cell.angle_alpha   90.00
_cell.angle_beta   90.00
_cell.angle_gamma   90.00
#
_symmetry.space_group_name_H-M   'P 1'
#
loop_
_entity.id
_entity.type
_entity.pdbx_description
1 polymer ?
#
loop_
_entity_poly.entity_id
_entity_poly.type
_entity_poly.pdbx_seq_one_letter_code
_entity_poly.pdbx_strand_id
1 'polypeptide(L)'
;AARSLGVDVVAASNQVSDSALQSRTLEARQAIAQTARQITPSAVELLQGMSDQQVKGMNLVFAKDLREHRDKYLKPPLAQQIRQRGERMDKRLSDWLGPLNPAQKERVTAWSTALGEQNQQWIANRAHWQAQFSAAMAQRQSTDFAPRIEALLVDRESLWTPAYRQAFSDTEAQARSLLVDLMDQSSANQRQRLVQKIDKLRSNLQALKCLRT
;
A
#
# COMPACT_ATOMS: atom_id res chain seq x y z
N ALA A 1 -9.38 -10.25 21.50
CA ALA A 1 -10.10 -11.16 20.62
C ALA A 1 -9.74 -10.82 19.16
N ALA A 2 -8.64 -11.40 18.66
CA ALA A 2 -8.28 -11.33 17.25
C ALA A 2 -9.19 -12.31 16.49
N ARG A 3 -10.31 -11.82 15.99
CA ARG A 3 -11.16 -12.58 15.08
C ARG A 3 -10.44 -12.78 13.76
N SER A 4 -10.57 -13.99 13.23
CA SER A 4 -9.98 -14.54 12.02
C SER A 4 -10.02 -13.57 10.83
N LEU A 5 -8.87 -13.01 10.46
CA LEU A 5 -8.70 -12.22 9.25
C LEU A 5 -8.85 -13.14 8.02
N GLY A 6 -10.01 -13.09 7.39
CA GLY A 6 -10.12 -13.39 5.96
C GLY A 6 -10.12 -14.85 5.48
N VAL A 7 -9.71 -15.83 6.29
CA VAL A 7 -9.65 -17.24 5.86
C VAL A 7 -11.04 -17.86 5.74
N ASP A 8 -11.95 -17.45 6.62
CA ASP A 8 -13.34 -17.95 6.59
C ASP A 8 -14.09 -17.50 5.32
N VAL A 9 -13.71 -16.38 4.71
CA VAL A 9 -14.32 -15.88 3.47
C VAL A 9 -13.87 -16.69 2.27
N VAL A 10 -12.62 -17.16 2.25
CA VAL A 10 -12.07 -17.96 1.14
C VAL A 10 -12.41 -19.44 1.28
N ALA A 11 -12.58 -19.93 2.51
CA ALA A 11 -12.87 -21.35 2.79
C ALA A 11 -14.36 -21.68 2.79
N ALA A 12 -15.25 -20.75 3.16
CA ALA A 12 -16.69 -20.99 3.32
C ALA A 12 -17.53 -20.70 2.06
N SER A 13 -17.03 -19.93 1.10
CA SER A 13 -17.68 -19.73 -0.19
C SER A 13 -16.66 -19.77 -1.33
N ASN A 14 -17.02 -20.41 -2.44
CA ASN A 14 -16.20 -20.39 -3.66
C ASN A 14 -16.10 -18.99 -4.30
N GLN A 15 -16.65 -17.94 -3.67
CA GLN A 15 -16.71 -16.58 -4.19
C GLN A 15 -16.20 -15.58 -3.16
N VAL A 16 -15.24 -14.74 -3.56
CA VAL A 16 -14.81 -13.56 -2.82
C VAL A 16 -15.66 -12.38 -3.29
N SER A 17 -16.43 -11.77 -2.38
CA SER A 17 -17.26 -10.60 -2.74
C SER A 17 -16.49 -9.30 -2.61
N ASP A 18 -16.77 -8.31 -3.48
CA ASP A 18 -16.21 -6.96 -3.43
C ASP A 18 -16.46 -6.28 -2.07
N SER A 19 -17.65 -6.43 -1.51
CA SER A 19 -18.05 -5.87 -0.22
C SER A 19 -17.22 -6.45 0.94
N ALA A 20 -16.92 -7.75 0.91
CA ALA A 20 -16.06 -8.39 1.91
C ALA A 20 -14.61 -7.86 1.81
N LEU A 21 -14.07 -7.70 0.60
CA LEU A 21 -12.75 -7.11 0.39
C LEU A 21 -12.70 -5.66 0.86
N GLN A 22 -13.73 -4.87 0.58
CA GLN A 22 -13.82 -3.48 1.03
C GLN A 22 -13.83 -3.38 2.56
N SER A 23 -14.65 -4.19 3.24
CA SER A 23 -14.69 -4.23 4.71
C SER A 23 -13.33 -4.58 5.32
N ARG A 24 -12.66 -5.62 4.78
CA ARG A 24 -11.32 -6.04 5.27
C ARG A 24 -10.25 -5.00 5.01
N THR A 25 -10.30 -4.31 3.88
CA THR A 25 -9.39 -3.21 3.59
C THR A 25 -9.56 -2.08 4.60
N LEU A 26 -10.79 -1.72 4.95
CA LEU A 26 -11.08 -0.71 5.96
C LEU A 26 -10.56 -1.11 7.35
N GLU A 27 -10.80 -2.35 7.78
CA GLU A 27 -10.27 -2.88 9.05
C GLU A 27 -8.72 -2.81 9.09
N ALA A 28 -8.07 -3.20 7.99
CA ALA A 28 -6.61 -3.14 7.89
C ALA A 28 -6.08 -1.70 7.98
N ARG A 29 -6.73 -0.74 7.32
CA ARG A 29 -6.38 0.69 7.42
C ARG A 29 -6.52 1.21 8.85
N GLN A 30 -7.59 0.85 9.55
CA GLN A 30 -7.80 1.24 10.95
C GLN A 30 -6.71 0.68 11.87
N ALA A 31 -6.32 -0.59 11.69
CA ALA A 31 -5.25 -1.22 12.45
C ALA A 31 -3.89 -0.55 12.20
N ILE A 32 -3.60 -0.18 10.94
CA ILE A 32 -2.37 0.55 10.57
C ILE A 32 -2.37 1.95 11.22
N ALA A 33 -3.49 2.67 11.15
CA ALA A 33 -3.60 4.00 11.76
C ALA A 33 -3.45 3.93 13.29
N GLN A 34 -4.01 2.92 13.95
CA GLN A 34 -3.84 2.71 15.38
C GLN A 34 -2.38 2.45 15.75
N THR A 35 -1.67 1.60 14.98
CA THR A 35 -0.24 1.35 15.18
C THR A 35 0.57 2.64 14.98
N ALA A 36 0.27 3.40 13.93
CA ALA A 36 0.92 4.67 13.67
C ALA A 36 0.74 5.67 14.83
N ARG A 37 -0.46 5.77 15.42
CA ARG A 37 -0.70 6.61 16.60
C ARG A 37 0.17 6.22 17.79
N GLN A 38 0.37 4.92 18.02
CA GLN A 38 1.20 4.45 19.13
C GLN A 38 2.67 4.81 19.01
N ILE A 39 3.21 4.84 17.78
CA ILE A 39 4.63 5.18 17.53
C ILE A 39 4.86 6.68 17.32
N THR A 40 3.83 7.46 17.07
CA THR A 40 3.95 8.90 16.73
C THR A 40 4.65 9.71 17.83
N PRO A 41 4.37 9.54 19.14
CA PRO A 41 5.08 10.31 20.18
C PRO A 41 6.60 10.11 20.12
N SER A 42 7.07 8.86 20.02
CA SER A 42 8.50 8.57 19.88
C SER A 42 9.09 9.09 18.58
N ALA A 43 8.32 9.06 17.48
CA ALA A 43 8.74 9.64 16.22
C ALA A 43 8.88 11.17 16.31
N VAL A 44 7.95 11.85 16.97
CA VAL A 44 8.02 13.31 17.21
C VAL A 44 9.28 13.67 18.00
N GLU A 45 9.53 12.98 19.10
CA GLU A 45 10.72 13.22 19.94
C GLU A 45 12.01 13.04 19.13
N LEU A 46 12.13 11.95 18.39
CA LEU A 46 13.28 11.68 17.52
C LEU A 46 13.49 12.78 16.48
N LEU A 47 12.42 13.19 15.80
CA LEU A 47 12.45 14.19 14.74
C LEU A 47 12.77 15.60 15.27
N GLN A 48 12.27 15.97 16.45
CA GLN A 48 12.62 17.22 17.11
C GLN A 48 14.11 17.29 17.50
N GLY A 49 14.70 16.15 17.88
CA GLY A 49 16.12 16.05 18.23
C GLY A 49 17.08 16.09 17.03
N MET A 50 16.58 16.04 15.79
CA MET A 50 17.45 16.09 14.60
C MET A 50 18.16 17.44 14.45
N SER A 51 19.46 17.41 14.16
CA SER A 51 20.23 18.60 13.79
C SER A 51 19.83 19.12 12.39
N ASP A 52 20.18 20.38 12.10
CA ASP A 52 19.94 20.97 10.77
C ASP A 52 20.67 20.18 9.66
N GLN A 53 21.86 19.64 9.96
CA GLN A 53 22.59 18.81 9.02
C GLN A 53 21.85 17.49 8.72
N GLN A 54 21.24 16.87 9.73
CA GLN A 54 20.45 15.66 9.55
C GLN A 54 19.15 15.95 8.75
N VAL A 55 18.48 17.06 9.02
CA VAL A 55 17.32 17.51 8.24
C VAL A 55 17.68 17.77 6.78
N LYS A 56 18.85 18.42 6.53
CA LYS A 56 19.38 18.60 5.18
C LYS A 56 19.65 17.27 4.49
N GLY A 57 20.28 16.33 5.19
CA GLY A 57 20.52 14.97 4.70
C GLY A 57 19.21 14.24 4.33
N MET A 58 18.21 14.32 5.19
CA MET A 58 16.87 13.74 4.92
C MET A 58 16.25 14.33 3.64
N ASN A 59 16.31 15.65 3.45
CA ASN A 59 15.76 16.30 2.26
C ASN A 59 16.51 15.88 0.98
N LEU A 60 17.83 15.65 1.05
CA LEU A 60 18.58 15.10 -0.07
C LEU A 60 18.14 13.67 -0.43
N VAL A 61 17.85 12.84 0.59
CA VAL A 61 17.30 11.49 0.38
C VAL A 61 15.92 11.56 -0.27
N PHE A 62 15.02 12.45 0.17
CA PHE A 62 13.72 12.67 -0.46
C PHE A 62 13.84 13.10 -1.93
N ALA A 63 14.73 14.04 -2.22
CA ALA A 63 14.95 14.50 -3.59
C ALA A 63 15.53 13.39 -4.48
N LYS A 64 16.43 12.56 -3.96
CA LYS A 64 16.97 11.38 -4.66
C LYS A 64 15.86 10.36 -4.93
N ASP A 65 15.12 9.97 -3.91
CA ASP A 65 14.01 9.03 -4.00
C ASP A 65 12.98 9.46 -5.06
N LEU A 66 12.61 10.74 -5.08
CA LEU A 66 11.67 11.27 -6.05
C LEU A 66 12.20 11.22 -7.49
N ARG A 67 13.50 11.51 -7.69
CA ARG A 67 14.14 11.37 -9.01
C ARG A 67 14.12 9.92 -9.48
N GLU A 68 14.55 8.98 -8.62
CA GLU A 68 14.58 7.56 -8.93
C GLU A 68 13.18 7.02 -9.28
N HIS A 69 12.14 7.47 -8.56
CA HIS A 69 10.76 7.09 -8.86
C HIS A 69 10.28 7.66 -10.20
N ARG A 70 10.59 8.92 -10.50
CA ARG A 70 10.28 9.53 -11.81
C ARG A 70 10.98 8.81 -12.94
N ASP A 71 12.26 8.53 -12.81
CA ASP A 71 13.05 7.84 -13.84
C ASP A 71 12.51 6.42 -14.09
N LYS A 72 12.13 5.71 -13.03
CA LYS A 72 11.65 4.34 -13.12
C LYS A 72 10.22 4.22 -13.62
N TYR A 73 9.33 5.11 -13.22
CA TYR A 73 7.89 4.93 -13.39
C TYR A 73 7.21 5.95 -14.31
N LEU A 74 7.84 7.11 -14.61
CA LEU A 74 7.28 8.12 -15.49
C LEU A 74 8.08 8.30 -16.78
N LYS A 75 9.40 8.16 -16.73
CA LYS A 75 10.26 8.33 -17.91
C LYS A 75 9.99 7.31 -19.05
N PRO A 76 9.70 6.03 -18.75
CA PRO A 76 9.34 5.09 -19.80
C PRO A 76 8.03 5.50 -20.50
N PRO A 77 7.88 5.22 -21.82
CA PRO A 77 6.62 5.43 -22.53
C PRO A 77 5.44 4.74 -21.83
N LEU A 78 4.23 5.29 -21.94
CA LEU A 78 3.03 4.78 -21.24
C LEU A 78 2.80 3.28 -21.49
N ALA A 79 2.94 2.82 -22.72
CA ALA A 79 2.81 1.39 -23.06
C ALA A 79 3.79 0.51 -22.27
N GLN A 80 5.01 0.99 -22.03
CA GLN A 80 5.99 0.30 -21.22
C GLN A 80 5.63 0.34 -19.72
N GLN A 81 5.12 1.47 -19.24
CA GLN A 81 4.66 1.58 -17.84
C GLN A 81 3.53 0.59 -17.57
N ILE A 82 2.55 0.48 -18.47
CA ILE A 82 1.42 -0.46 -18.40
C ILE A 82 1.96 -1.90 -18.37
N ARG A 83 2.84 -2.27 -19.29
CA ARG A 83 3.42 -3.63 -19.36
C ARG A 83 4.15 -3.97 -18.06
N GLN A 84 5.05 -3.12 -17.60
CA GLN A 84 5.82 -3.34 -16.37
C GLN A 84 4.93 -3.41 -15.11
N ARG A 85 3.82 -2.68 -15.08
CA ARG A 85 2.83 -2.77 -14.00
C ARG A 85 2.15 -4.13 -13.99
N GLY A 86 1.74 -4.62 -15.16
CA GLY A 86 1.17 -5.95 -15.33
C GLY A 86 2.14 -7.06 -14.90
N GLU A 87 3.39 -7.00 -15.34
CA GLU A 87 4.43 -7.97 -14.97
C GLU A 87 4.68 -8.02 -13.46
N ARG A 88 4.73 -6.86 -12.79
CA ARG A 88 4.86 -6.79 -11.33
C ARG A 88 3.65 -7.38 -10.61
N MET A 89 2.44 -7.15 -11.13
CA MET A 89 1.22 -7.71 -10.55
C MET A 89 1.16 -9.22 -10.77
N ASP A 90 1.45 -9.73 -11.97
CA ASP A 90 1.54 -11.16 -12.26
C ASP A 90 2.51 -11.86 -11.28
N LYS A 91 3.71 -11.31 -11.11
CA LYS A 91 4.69 -11.85 -10.15
C LYS A 91 4.14 -11.90 -8.73
N ARG A 92 3.53 -10.81 -8.23
CA ARG A 92 2.95 -10.77 -6.89
C ARG A 92 1.82 -11.79 -6.70
N LEU A 93 0.93 -11.89 -7.68
CA LEU A 93 -0.18 -12.85 -7.64
C LEU A 93 0.33 -14.29 -7.74
N SER A 94 1.33 -14.54 -8.58
CA SER A 94 1.96 -15.86 -8.70
C SER A 94 2.66 -16.29 -7.42
N ASP A 95 3.19 -15.39 -6.63
CA ASP A 95 3.77 -15.70 -5.31
C ASP A 95 2.70 -16.26 -4.35
N TRP A 96 1.44 -15.84 -4.48
CA TRP A 96 0.33 -16.28 -3.61
C TRP A 96 -0.45 -17.47 -4.19
N LEU A 97 -0.79 -17.40 -5.47
CA LEU A 97 -1.65 -18.37 -6.14
C LEU A 97 -0.85 -19.49 -6.84
N GLY A 98 0.43 -19.29 -7.09
CA GLY A 98 1.19 -20.08 -8.06
C GLY A 98 1.04 -19.50 -9.48
N PRO A 99 1.58 -20.17 -10.50
CA PRO A 99 1.53 -19.68 -11.87
C PRO A 99 0.11 -19.31 -12.29
N LEU A 100 -0.05 -18.12 -12.86
CA LEU A 100 -1.34 -17.67 -13.40
C LEU A 100 -1.62 -18.38 -14.73
N ASN A 101 -2.88 -18.77 -14.94
CA ASN A 101 -3.34 -19.31 -16.22
C ASN A 101 -3.48 -18.17 -17.27
N PRO A 102 -3.66 -18.51 -18.57
CA PRO A 102 -3.76 -17.50 -19.64
C PRO A 102 -4.86 -16.46 -19.41
N ALA A 103 -6.06 -16.87 -18.97
CA ALA A 103 -7.18 -15.97 -18.71
C ALA A 103 -6.88 -15.01 -17.56
N GLN A 104 -6.24 -15.50 -16.49
CA GLN A 104 -5.80 -14.67 -15.37
C GLN A 104 -4.73 -13.63 -15.81
N LYS A 105 -3.78 -14.02 -16.66
CA LYS A 105 -2.76 -13.10 -17.21
C LYS A 105 -3.38 -12.02 -18.08
N GLU A 106 -4.34 -12.39 -18.92
CA GLU A 106 -5.10 -11.44 -19.74
C GLU A 106 -5.86 -10.45 -18.85
N ARG A 107 -6.50 -10.92 -17.79
CA ARG A 107 -7.19 -10.07 -16.82
C ARG A 107 -6.26 -9.09 -16.10
N VAL A 108 -5.04 -9.53 -15.74
CA VAL A 108 -3.99 -8.65 -15.16
C VAL A 108 -3.55 -7.60 -16.17
N THR A 109 -3.41 -7.95 -17.44
CA THR A 109 -3.09 -7.01 -18.52
C THR A 109 -4.19 -5.97 -18.70
N ALA A 110 -5.44 -6.39 -18.73
CA ALA A 110 -6.61 -5.49 -18.83
C ALA A 110 -6.68 -4.52 -17.63
N TRP A 111 -6.46 -5.02 -16.41
CA TRP A 111 -6.37 -4.21 -15.20
C TRP A 111 -5.27 -3.14 -15.32
N SER A 112 -4.08 -3.54 -15.74
CA SER A 112 -2.97 -2.59 -15.88
C SER A 112 -3.24 -1.52 -16.94
N THR A 113 -3.90 -1.89 -18.03
CA THR A 113 -4.30 -0.97 -19.08
C THR A 113 -5.35 0.03 -18.59
N ALA A 114 -6.34 -0.43 -17.85
CA ALA A 114 -7.40 0.41 -17.28
C ALA A 114 -6.87 1.49 -16.33
N LEU A 115 -5.78 1.23 -15.62
CA LEU A 115 -5.14 2.20 -14.72
C LEU A 115 -4.39 3.34 -15.45
N GLY A 116 -4.09 3.20 -16.74
CA GLY A 116 -3.48 4.26 -17.56
C GLY A 116 -2.29 4.96 -16.88
N GLU A 117 -2.38 6.28 -16.76
CA GLU A 117 -1.34 7.18 -16.22
C GLU A 117 -1.30 7.27 -14.67
N GLN A 118 -1.83 6.28 -13.97
CA GLN A 118 -1.88 6.27 -12.49
C GLN A 118 -0.55 6.60 -11.81
N ASN A 119 0.59 6.23 -12.40
CA ASN A 119 1.91 6.51 -11.83
C ASN A 119 2.14 8.01 -11.62
N GLN A 120 1.62 8.86 -12.50
CA GLN A 120 1.76 10.31 -12.41
C GLN A 120 1.11 10.84 -11.11
N GLN A 121 -0.12 10.45 -10.84
CA GLN A 121 -0.86 10.90 -9.65
C GLN A 121 -0.20 10.41 -8.36
N TRP A 122 0.24 9.16 -8.35
CA TRP A 122 0.94 8.58 -7.20
C TRP A 122 2.25 9.32 -6.89
N ILE A 123 3.09 9.61 -7.91
CA ILE A 123 4.37 10.29 -7.72
C ILE A 123 4.16 11.76 -7.35
N ALA A 124 3.15 12.43 -7.94
CA ALA A 124 2.79 13.80 -7.57
C ALA A 124 2.37 13.89 -6.08
N ASN A 125 1.54 12.95 -5.61
CA ASN A 125 1.13 12.91 -4.22
C ASN A 125 2.29 12.57 -3.27
N ARG A 126 3.21 11.70 -3.69
CA ARG A 126 4.45 11.42 -2.93
C ARG A 126 5.30 12.68 -2.77
N ALA A 127 5.48 13.45 -3.83
CA ALA A 127 6.20 14.73 -3.79
C ALA A 127 5.50 15.74 -2.86
N HIS A 128 4.17 15.81 -2.93
CA HIS A 128 3.37 16.65 -2.05
C HIS A 128 3.55 16.28 -0.57
N TRP A 129 3.47 15.00 -0.23
CA TRP A 129 3.71 14.53 1.14
C TRP A 129 5.13 14.84 1.62
N GLN A 130 6.16 14.61 0.79
CA GLN A 130 7.55 14.92 1.14
C GLN A 130 7.75 16.42 1.36
N ALA A 131 7.13 17.28 0.56
CA ALA A 131 7.18 18.73 0.75
C ALA A 131 6.54 19.16 2.09
N GLN A 132 5.38 18.60 2.43
CA GLN A 132 4.72 18.86 3.71
C GLN A 132 5.56 18.40 4.90
N PHE A 133 6.19 17.21 4.79
CA PHE A 133 7.08 16.70 5.82
C PHE A 133 8.31 17.60 5.99
N SER A 134 8.94 18.02 4.90
CA SER A 134 10.10 18.94 4.92
C SER A 134 9.74 20.29 5.53
N ALA A 135 8.54 20.83 5.24
CA ALA A 135 8.04 22.06 5.82
C ALA A 135 7.82 21.92 7.34
N ALA A 136 7.28 20.80 7.80
CA ALA A 136 7.15 20.52 9.23
C ALA A 136 8.52 20.44 9.90
N MET A 137 9.48 19.75 9.31
CA MET A 137 10.86 19.61 9.83
C MET A 137 11.60 20.94 9.92
N ALA A 138 11.36 21.88 9.00
CA ALA A 138 11.93 23.22 9.08
C ALA A 138 11.45 24.01 10.32
N GLN A 139 10.28 23.63 10.85
CA GLN A 139 9.65 24.24 12.02
C GLN A 139 9.54 23.26 13.21
N ARG A 140 10.47 22.30 13.32
CA ARG A 140 10.40 21.21 14.30
C ARG A 140 10.43 21.63 15.77
N GLN A 141 10.81 22.88 16.05
CA GLN A 141 10.79 23.45 17.39
C GLN A 141 9.49 24.21 17.70
N SER A 142 8.53 24.30 16.77
CA SER A 142 7.26 24.97 16.98
C SER A 142 6.30 24.10 17.78
N THR A 143 5.34 24.72 18.45
CA THR A 143 4.32 24.04 19.28
C THR A 143 3.35 23.19 18.46
N ASP A 144 3.18 23.49 17.17
CA ASP A 144 2.32 22.75 16.23
C ASP A 144 3.04 21.62 15.50
N PHE A 145 4.31 21.35 15.81
CA PHE A 145 5.09 20.29 15.17
C PHE A 145 4.49 18.90 15.40
N ALA A 146 4.18 18.57 16.66
CA ALA A 146 3.64 17.24 16.99
C ALA A 146 2.29 16.94 16.28
N PRO A 147 1.28 17.85 16.27
CA PRO A 147 0.08 17.66 15.47
C PRO A 147 0.33 17.50 13.96
N ARG A 148 1.29 18.24 13.40
CA ARG A 148 1.65 18.12 11.98
C ARG A 148 2.25 16.76 11.66
N ILE A 149 3.16 16.26 12.49
CA ILE A 149 3.75 14.94 12.30
C ILE A 149 2.68 13.85 12.47
N GLU A 150 1.79 13.98 13.44
CA GLU A 150 0.67 13.07 13.61
C GLU A 150 -0.20 13.00 12.34
N ALA A 151 -0.60 14.13 11.78
CA ALA A 151 -1.35 14.18 10.52
C ALA A 151 -0.58 13.49 9.37
N LEU A 152 0.72 13.74 9.25
CA LEU A 152 1.58 13.15 8.22
C LEU A 152 1.77 11.63 8.36
N LEU A 153 1.70 11.07 9.56
CA LEU A 153 1.91 9.65 9.82
C LEU A 153 0.60 8.87 9.94
N VAL A 154 -0.41 9.44 10.59
CA VAL A 154 -1.66 8.77 10.97
C VAL A 154 -2.79 9.07 10.01
N ASP A 155 -3.00 10.35 9.69
CA ASP A 155 -4.11 10.83 8.84
C ASP A 155 -3.61 11.29 7.46
N ARG A 156 -2.86 10.41 6.80
CA ARG A 156 -2.24 10.71 5.50
C ARG A 156 -3.27 11.02 4.41
N GLU A 157 -4.48 10.48 4.53
CA GLU A 157 -5.54 10.66 3.54
C GLU A 157 -6.11 12.08 3.54
N SER A 158 -6.09 12.77 4.69
CA SER A 158 -6.50 14.18 4.78
C SER A 158 -5.58 15.11 3.97
N LEU A 159 -4.33 14.70 3.79
CA LEU A 159 -3.29 15.45 3.08
C LEU A 159 -3.20 15.10 1.58
N TRP A 160 -4.02 14.17 1.08
CA TRP A 160 -4.02 13.82 -0.33
C TRP A 160 -4.56 14.96 -1.20
N THR A 161 -3.91 15.17 -2.34
CA THR A 161 -4.47 16.06 -3.36
C THR A 161 -5.82 15.51 -3.87
N PRO A 162 -6.76 16.37 -4.29
CA PRO A 162 -8.05 15.92 -4.84
C PRO A 162 -7.87 14.94 -6.00
N ALA A 163 -6.91 15.22 -6.91
CA ALA A 163 -6.60 14.35 -8.04
C ALA A 163 -6.10 12.97 -7.60
N TYR A 164 -5.24 12.91 -6.58
CA TYR A 164 -4.76 11.63 -6.06
C TYR A 164 -5.84 10.86 -5.32
N ARG A 165 -6.71 11.54 -4.57
CA ARG A 165 -7.85 10.92 -3.88
C ARG A 165 -8.76 10.17 -4.86
N GLN A 166 -9.09 10.81 -5.98
CA GLN A 166 -9.89 10.17 -7.04
C GLN A 166 -9.12 8.99 -7.66
N ALA A 167 -7.88 9.21 -8.08
CA ALA A 167 -7.05 8.17 -8.69
C ALA A 167 -6.84 6.95 -7.75
N PHE A 168 -6.73 7.20 -6.44
CA PHE A 168 -6.61 6.13 -5.46
C PHE A 168 -7.92 5.33 -5.32
N SER A 169 -9.06 6.00 -5.26
CA SER A 169 -10.38 5.34 -5.22
C SER A 169 -10.59 4.45 -6.44
N ASP A 170 -10.27 4.96 -7.64
CA ASP A 170 -10.38 4.20 -8.88
C ASP A 170 -9.43 2.99 -8.89
N THR A 171 -8.18 3.19 -8.45
CA THR A 171 -7.19 2.12 -8.34
C THR A 171 -7.64 1.02 -7.38
N GLU A 172 -8.21 1.40 -6.25
CA GLU A 172 -8.70 0.47 -5.24
C GLU A 172 -9.88 -0.35 -5.77
N ALA A 173 -10.84 0.29 -6.44
CA ALA A 173 -11.96 -0.39 -7.08
C ALA A 173 -11.48 -1.38 -8.16
N GLN A 174 -10.55 -0.96 -9.02
CA GLN A 174 -9.95 -1.83 -10.04
C GLN A 174 -9.17 -3.01 -9.43
N ALA A 175 -8.48 -2.80 -8.31
CA ALA A 175 -7.75 -3.86 -7.62
C ALA A 175 -8.71 -4.89 -7.00
N ARG A 176 -9.81 -4.45 -6.38
CA ARG A 176 -10.84 -5.36 -5.86
C ARG A 176 -11.48 -6.18 -6.97
N SER A 177 -11.89 -5.53 -8.07
CA SER A 177 -12.44 -6.21 -9.24
C SER A 177 -11.46 -7.27 -9.79
N LEU A 178 -10.17 -6.92 -9.93
CA LEU A 178 -9.16 -7.88 -10.35
C LEU A 178 -9.10 -9.10 -9.42
N LEU A 179 -9.09 -8.90 -8.09
CA LEU A 179 -9.02 -9.99 -7.12
C LEU A 179 -10.24 -10.90 -7.18
N VAL A 180 -11.45 -10.34 -7.32
CA VAL A 180 -12.69 -11.12 -7.49
C VAL A 180 -12.59 -12.00 -8.73
N ASP A 181 -12.28 -11.41 -9.88
CA ASP A 181 -12.19 -12.13 -11.15
C ASP A 181 -11.11 -13.23 -11.13
N LEU A 182 -9.97 -12.97 -10.50
CA LEU A 182 -8.91 -13.96 -10.35
C LEU A 182 -9.31 -15.13 -9.45
N MET A 183 -10.06 -14.86 -8.39
CA MET A 183 -10.56 -15.92 -7.50
C MET A 183 -11.61 -16.76 -8.19
N ASP A 184 -12.51 -16.18 -8.96
CA ASP A 184 -13.51 -16.90 -9.76
C ASP A 184 -12.87 -17.81 -10.81
N GLN A 185 -11.74 -17.37 -11.39
CA GLN A 185 -10.97 -18.12 -12.38
C GLN A 185 -9.94 -19.08 -11.76
N SER A 186 -9.81 -19.11 -10.42
CA SER A 186 -8.77 -19.90 -9.75
C SER A 186 -9.10 -21.38 -9.69
N SER A 187 -8.08 -22.22 -9.89
CA SER A 187 -8.16 -23.67 -9.68
C SER A 187 -8.22 -24.02 -8.19
N ALA A 188 -8.65 -25.24 -7.87
CA ALA A 188 -8.62 -25.77 -6.51
C ALA A 188 -7.19 -25.71 -5.91
N ASN A 189 -6.18 -26.05 -6.71
CA ASN A 189 -4.78 -25.99 -6.28
C ASN A 189 -4.33 -24.55 -5.96
N GLN A 190 -4.73 -23.57 -6.76
CA GLN A 190 -4.42 -22.17 -6.50
C GLN A 190 -5.08 -21.68 -5.20
N ARG A 191 -6.34 -22.01 -4.95
CA ARG A 191 -7.05 -21.69 -3.71
C ARG A 191 -6.40 -22.35 -2.50
N GLN A 192 -6.06 -23.62 -2.59
CA GLN A 192 -5.36 -24.34 -1.51
C GLN A 192 -4.01 -23.69 -1.18
N ARG A 193 -3.23 -23.32 -2.20
CA ARG A 193 -1.96 -22.63 -2.02
C ARG A 193 -2.11 -21.28 -1.32
N LEU A 194 -3.14 -20.50 -1.70
CA LEU A 194 -3.46 -19.23 -1.05
C LEU A 194 -3.76 -19.43 0.44
N VAL A 195 -4.61 -20.39 0.79
CA VAL A 195 -4.95 -20.73 2.18
C VAL A 195 -3.68 -21.08 2.97
N GLN A 196 -2.85 -21.98 2.45
CA GLN A 196 -1.59 -22.36 3.11
C GLN A 196 -0.66 -21.16 3.37
N LYS A 197 -0.56 -20.23 2.40
CA LYS A 197 0.25 -19.01 2.57
C LYS A 197 -0.31 -18.08 3.64
N ILE A 198 -1.62 -17.90 3.69
CA ILE A 198 -2.29 -17.09 4.71
C ILE A 198 -2.09 -17.71 6.09
N ASP A 199 -2.24 -19.03 6.23
CA ASP A 199 -2.03 -19.74 7.50
C ASP A 199 -0.59 -19.63 7.98
N LYS A 200 0.39 -19.76 7.08
CA LYS A 200 1.80 -19.55 7.41
C LYS A 200 2.06 -18.11 7.90
N LEU A 201 1.49 -17.11 7.22
CA LEU A 201 1.62 -15.71 7.66
C LEU A 201 0.98 -15.50 9.04
N ARG A 202 -0.20 -16.08 9.28
CA ARG A 202 -0.88 -16.02 10.58
C ARG A 202 -0.01 -16.63 11.69
N SER A 203 0.54 -17.82 11.46
CA SER A 203 1.42 -18.50 12.41
C SER A 203 2.67 -17.68 12.74
N ASN A 204 3.30 -17.08 11.73
CA ASN A 204 4.45 -16.20 11.90
C ASN A 204 4.11 -14.97 12.76
N LEU A 205 2.96 -14.33 12.51
CA LEU A 205 2.50 -13.18 13.29
C LEU A 205 2.17 -13.55 14.74
N GLN A 206 1.62 -14.73 14.97
CA GLN A 206 1.36 -15.24 16.34
C GLN A 206 2.67 -15.48 17.09
N ALA A 207 3.67 -16.10 16.44
CA ALA A 207 4.98 -16.32 17.04
C ALA A 207 5.67 -15.01 17.45
N LEU A 208 5.54 -13.94 16.66
CA LEU A 208 6.07 -12.62 17.01
C LEU A 208 5.38 -11.98 18.23
N LYS A 209 4.10 -12.27 18.47
CA LYS A 209 3.40 -11.80 19.67
C LYS A 209 3.89 -12.51 20.94
N CYS A 210 4.20 -13.81 20.85
CA CYS A 210 4.73 -14.57 21.99
C CYS A 210 6.15 -14.16 22.41
N LEU A 211 6.91 -13.47 21.54
CA LEU A 211 8.25 -12.94 21.87
C LEU A 211 8.19 -11.59 22.60
N ARG A 212 7.01 -11.00 22.78
CA ARG A 212 6.78 -9.71 23.47
C ARG A 212 6.23 -9.85 24.88
N THR A 213 5.99 -11.07 25.35
CA THR A 213 5.61 -11.40 26.73
C THR A 213 6.79 -12.01 27.48
#